data_6e91eb926c95dc49f080155d27e31b66
#
_entry.id   6e91eb926c95dc49f080155d27e31b66
#
_cell.length_a   1.000
_cell.length_b   1.000
_cell.length_c   1.000
_cell.angle_alpha   90.00
_cell.angle_beta   90.00
_cell.angle_gamma   90.00
#
_symmetry.space_group_name_H-M   'P 1'
#
loop_
_entity.id
_entity.type
_entity.pdbx_description
1 polymer ?
#
loop_
_entity_poly.entity_id
_entity_poly.type
_entity_poly.pdbx_seq_one_letter_code
_entity_poly.pdbx_strand_id
1 'polypeptide(L)'
;ITNKPLTKLITQNRTLRIKIPPNFKSYLLNKEIIKIRRFSKYLIIFLSKGCYCIVHLGMSGTIHVVDNKRNNKFTNTSFYHSPFLPTKHNHIEIFFNDCKIVYNDPRRFGFFQIVKDDFQLKKRFNHFGPEPFDKNFDLIYVLSSFKGKNKNIKNFLLDQKFVSGIGNIYASEILFLCKINPFKKASLLSKRECQNIIKNSKKVLLKAIKKGGSSIRDFKDISGSKGEFQKNFKVYQQAGKKCKNLGCSDYIKKNFISNRATFFCHSCQK
;
A
#
# COMPACT_ATOMS: atom_id res chain seq x y z
N ILE A 1 -15.74 3.19 15.56
CA ILE A 1 -15.90 4.52 14.95
C ILE A 1 -16.96 4.56 13.85
N THR A 2 -17.44 3.43 13.35
CA THR A 2 -18.60 3.37 12.44
C THR A 2 -19.88 3.75 13.18
N ASN A 3 -20.80 4.39 12.46
CA ASN A 3 -22.08 4.89 12.98
C ASN A 3 -21.93 5.92 14.11
N LYS A 4 -20.79 6.64 14.13
CA LYS A 4 -20.56 7.75 15.06
C LYS A 4 -20.39 9.04 14.27
N PRO A 5 -21.07 10.14 14.68
CA PRO A 5 -20.89 11.44 14.01
C PRO A 5 -19.53 12.04 14.30
N LEU A 6 -18.97 12.71 13.31
CA LEU A 6 -17.76 13.51 13.47
C LEU A 6 -18.13 14.82 14.15
N THR A 7 -17.67 15.02 15.38
CA THR A 7 -18.04 16.19 16.20
C THR A 7 -17.08 17.38 16.02
N LYS A 8 -15.79 17.10 15.78
CA LYS A 8 -14.77 18.12 15.60
C LYS A 8 -13.70 17.61 14.63
N LEU A 9 -13.13 18.52 13.84
CA LEU A 9 -12.02 18.21 12.95
C LEU A 9 -10.97 19.31 13.02
N ILE A 10 -9.72 18.92 13.23
CA ILE A 10 -8.56 19.80 13.24
C ILE A 10 -7.64 19.39 12.10
N THR A 11 -7.20 20.36 11.31
CA THR A 11 -6.14 20.20 10.31
C THR A 11 -4.99 21.12 10.69
N GLN A 12 -3.91 20.55 11.21
CA GLN A 12 -2.74 21.34 11.64
C GLN A 12 -1.89 21.76 10.42
N ASN A 13 -1.75 20.88 9.44
CA ASN A 13 -0.98 21.18 8.24
C ASN A 13 -1.76 20.75 7.00
N ARG A 14 -2.03 21.69 6.10
CA ARG A 14 -2.74 21.44 4.85
C ARG A 14 -1.82 20.98 3.71
N THR A 15 -0.50 21.06 3.87
CA THR A 15 0.49 20.70 2.85
C THR A 15 0.89 19.22 2.94
N LEU A 16 -0.05 18.32 2.72
CA LEU A 16 0.22 16.93 2.39
C LEU A 16 0.58 16.78 0.90
N ARG A 17 0.82 15.58 0.42
CA ARG A 17 1.07 15.31 -1.01
C ARG A 17 0.02 15.95 -1.93
N ILE A 18 -1.23 15.92 -1.52
CA ILE A 18 -2.32 16.70 -2.11
C ILE A 18 -2.77 17.67 -1.02
N LYS A 19 -2.84 18.96 -1.36
CA LYS A 19 -3.28 19.99 -0.43
C LYS A 19 -4.70 19.69 0.07
N ILE A 20 -4.89 19.73 1.39
CA ILE A 20 -6.21 19.57 1.99
C ILE A 20 -7.06 20.78 1.60
N PRO A 21 -8.24 20.58 1.00
CA PRO A 21 -9.08 21.69 0.55
C PRO A 21 -9.61 22.52 1.72
N PRO A 22 -9.86 23.83 1.53
CA PRO A 22 -10.37 24.71 2.61
C PRO A 22 -11.67 24.22 3.22
N ASN A 23 -12.57 23.66 2.40
CA ASN A 23 -13.87 23.14 2.82
C ASN A 23 -13.84 21.72 3.41
N PHE A 24 -12.64 21.15 3.65
CA PHE A 24 -12.50 19.79 4.16
C PHE A 24 -13.23 19.58 5.50
N LYS A 25 -13.10 20.57 6.40
CA LYS A 25 -13.75 20.54 7.71
C LYS A 25 -15.27 20.60 7.59
N SER A 26 -15.81 21.57 6.89
CA SER A 26 -17.27 21.74 6.73
C SER A 26 -17.90 20.57 5.97
N TYR A 27 -17.14 19.93 5.07
CA TYR A 27 -17.62 18.78 4.34
C TYR A 27 -17.74 17.51 5.20
N LEU A 28 -16.87 17.31 6.18
CA LEU A 28 -16.84 16.11 7.01
C LEU A 28 -17.64 16.24 8.30
N LEU A 29 -17.77 17.45 8.88
CA LEU A 29 -18.49 17.66 10.13
C LEU A 29 -19.96 17.21 10.01
N ASN A 30 -20.49 16.69 11.12
CA ASN A 30 -21.86 16.19 11.26
C ASN A 30 -22.21 15.04 10.30
N LYS A 31 -21.19 14.36 9.75
CA LYS A 31 -21.37 13.12 9.00
C LYS A 31 -20.93 11.93 9.83
N GLU A 32 -21.53 10.80 9.56
CA GLU A 32 -21.18 9.54 10.18
C GLU A 32 -20.33 8.70 9.23
N ILE A 33 -19.39 7.95 9.79
CA ILE A 33 -18.67 6.92 9.05
C ILE A 33 -19.55 5.69 8.99
N ILE A 34 -20.09 5.38 7.81
CA ILE A 34 -20.96 4.22 7.60
C ILE A 34 -20.14 2.94 7.50
N LYS A 35 -19.06 2.97 6.72
CA LYS A 35 -18.13 1.86 6.57
C LYS A 35 -16.77 2.33 6.05
N ILE A 36 -15.78 1.48 6.22
CA ILE A 36 -14.43 1.70 5.65
C ILE A 36 -14.08 0.49 4.79
N ARG A 37 -13.62 0.74 3.57
CA ARG A 37 -13.12 -0.27 2.66
C ARG A 37 -11.71 0.05 2.21
N ARG A 38 -10.94 -0.96 1.86
CA ARG A 38 -9.65 -0.81 1.19
C ARG A 38 -9.81 -1.16 -0.29
N PHE A 39 -9.24 -0.34 -1.14
CA PHE A 39 -8.98 -0.68 -2.53
C PHE A 39 -7.52 -0.31 -2.86
N SER A 40 -6.77 -1.25 -3.37
CA SER A 40 -5.33 -1.06 -3.62
C SER A 40 -4.59 -0.57 -2.37
N LYS A 41 -3.99 0.60 -2.41
CA LYS A 41 -3.28 1.29 -1.31
C LYS A 41 -4.10 2.44 -0.71
N TYR A 42 -5.41 2.45 -0.94
CA TYR A 42 -6.32 3.49 -0.47
C TYR A 42 -7.31 2.94 0.55
N LEU A 43 -7.61 3.74 1.56
CA LEU A 43 -8.78 3.57 2.39
C LEU A 43 -9.90 4.44 1.81
N ILE A 44 -11.06 3.89 1.68
CA ILE A 44 -12.28 4.59 1.23
C ILE A 44 -13.22 4.62 2.42
N ILE A 45 -13.38 5.79 3.01
CA ILE A 45 -14.29 6.05 4.11
C ILE A 45 -15.62 6.46 3.51
N PHE A 46 -16.63 5.64 3.68
CA PHE A 46 -18.01 5.89 3.27
C PHE A 46 -18.69 6.71 4.37
N LEU A 47 -19.16 7.87 3.99
CA LEU A 47 -19.82 8.81 4.89
C LEU A 47 -21.33 8.84 4.62
N SER A 48 -22.09 9.27 5.61
CA SER A 48 -23.51 9.54 5.42
C SER A 48 -23.75 10.55 4.30
N LYS A 49 -24.95 10.56 3.73
CA LYS A 49 -25.35 11.42 2.59
C LYS A 49 -24.55 11.14 1.30
N GLY A 50 -24.16 9.86 1.08
CA GLY A 50 -23.61 9.39 -0.20
C GLY A 50 -22.28 10.00 -0.63
N CYS A 51 -21.43 10.39 0.32
CA CYS A 51 -20.14 10.98 0.03
C CYS A 51 -18.98 10.18 0.64
N TYR A 52 -17.74 10.49 0.24
CA TYR A 52 -16.57 9.67 0.54
C TYR A 52 -15.37 10.53 0.93
N CYS A 53 -14.52 9.96 1.78
CA CYS A 53 -13.17 10.47 1.97
C CYS A 53 -12.17 9.36 1.59
N ILE A 54 -11.34 9.63 0.60
CA ILE A 54 -10.26 8.72 0.17
C ILE A 54 -9.00 9.10 0.92
N VAL A 55 -8.36 8.10 1.54
CA VAL A 55 -7.11 8.28 2.28
C VAL A 55 -6.03 7.40 1.68
N HIS A 56 -4.86 7.97 1.46
CA HIS A 56 -3.64 7.27 1.10
C HIS A 56 -2.56 7.57 2.14
N LEU A 57 -2.01 6.55 2.78
CA LEU A 57 -1.07 6.75 3.88
C LEU A 57 0.34 7.17 3.43
N GLY A 58 0.64 7.09 2.14
CA GLY A 58 1.99 7.37 1.64
C GLY A 58 2.98 6.29 2.06
N MET A 59 4.15 6.72 2.53
CA MET A 59 5.23 5.82 2.96
C MET A 59 5.42 5.78 4.47
N SER A 60 4.98 6.79 5.19
CA SER A 60 5.18 6.97 6.64
C SER A 60 3.91 7.36 7.39
N GLY A 61 2.80 7.52 6.68
CA GLY A 61 1.52 7.87 7.29
C GLY A 61 0.96 6.71 8.10
N THR A 62 0.48 7.02 9.29
CA THR A 62 -0.19 6.09 10.21
C THR A 62 -1.48 6.70 10.72
N ILE A 63 -2.45 5.86 11.04
CA ILE A 63 -3.71 6.26 11.64
C ILE A 63 -3.78 5.67 13.05
N HIS A 64 -4.08 6.50 14.02
CA HIS A 64 -4.21 6.11 15.41
C HIS A 64 -5.59 6.44 15.93
N VAL A 65 -6.15 5.53 16.72
CA VAL A 65 -7.33 5.79 17.53
C VAL A 65 -6.85 6.10 18.94
N VAL A 66 -7.26 7.23 19.46
CA VAL A 66 -6.81 7.80 20.74
C VAL A 66 -8.03 8.10 21.61
N ASP A 67 -7.98 7.75 22.90
CA ASP A 67 -8.99 8.11 23.86
C ASP A 67 -9.02 9.64 24.05
N ASN A 68 -10.21 10.25 24.05
CA ASN A 68 -10.35 11.69 24.22
C ASN A 68 -9.99 12.19 25.61
N LYS A 69 -10.20 11.36 26.65
CA LYS A 69 -10.02 11.75 28.07
C LYS A 69 -8.60 11.51 28.54
N ARG A 70 -8.01 10.37 28.18
CA ARG A 70 -6.71 9.91 28.70
C ARG A 70 -5.54 10.10 27.73
N ASN A 71 -5.79 10.53 26.49
CA ASN A 71 -4.81 10.58 25.38
C ASN A 71 -4.06 9.26 25.13
N ASN A 72 -4.58 8.15 25.66
CA ASN A 72 -4.00 6.84 25.46
C ASN A 72 -4.34 6.33 24.04
N LYS A 73 -3.35 5.80 23.36
CA LYS A 73 -3.57 5.17 22.05
C LYS A 73 -4.22 3.82 22.23
N PHE A 74 -5.35 3.59 21.56
CA PHE A 74 -5.91 2.25 21.39
C PHE A 74 -5.17 1.44 20.31
N THR A 75 -4.43 2.14 19.41
CA THR A 75 -3.69 1.52 18.32
C THR A 75 -2.20 1.76 18.49
N ASN A 76 -1.42 0.70 18.39
CA ASN A 76 0.04 0.76 18.51
C ASN A 76 0.76 0.92 17.16
N THR A 77 0.04 1.18 16.08
CA THR A 77 0.63 1.49 14.78
C THR A 77 1.45 2.77 14.90
N SER A 78 2.76 2.67 14.88
CA SER A 78 3.62 3.83 15.06
C SER A 78 4.85 3.73 14.18
N PHE A 79 5.16 4.83 13.50
CA PHE A 79 6.47 5.08 12.94
C PHE A 79 7.51 5.25 14.06
N TYR A 80 7.05 5.59 15.25
CA TYR A 80 7.89 5.82 16.43
C TYR A 80 7.76 4.66 17.41
N HIS A 81 8.88 4.25 17.98
CA HIS A 81 8.94 3.25 19.05
C HIS A 81 8.41 3.76 20.40
N SER A 82 7.95 5.02 20.46
CA SER A 82 7.37 5.66 21.64
C SER A 82 5.87 5.36 21.77
N PRO A 83 5.33 5.17 22.98
CA PRO A 83 3.89 5.14 23.21
C PRO A 83 3.20 6.47 22.87
N PHE A 84 3.95 7.54 22.79
CA PHE A 84 3.45 8.87 22.46
C PHE A 84 3.76 9.23 21.00
N LEU A 85 2.75 9.79 20.32
CA LEU A 85 2.92 10.33 18.96
C LEU A 85 3.54 11.73 19.07
N PRO A 86 4.64 12.01 18.33
CA PRO A 86 5.11 13.38 18.20
C PRO A 86 4.04 14.26 17.54
N THR A 87 3.51 15.21 18.29
CA THR A 87 2.38 16.05 17.86
C THR A 87 2.69 16.86 16.61
N LYS A 88 3.96 17.24 16.38
CA LYS A 88 4.43 17.98 15.19
C LYS A 88 4.14 17.27 13.86
N HIS A 89 3.87 15.96 13.88
CA HIS A 89 3.56 15.18 12.68
C HIS A 89 2.08 14.77 12.60
N ASN A 90 1.24 15.25 13.53
CA ASN A 90 -0.20 15.12 13.46
C ASN A 90 -0.72 16.13 12.44
N HIS A 91 -1.32 15.67 11.36
CA HIS A 91 -1.81 16.55 10.30
C HIS A 91 -3.33 16.69 10.31
N ILE A 92 -4.02 15.63 10.70
CA ILE A 92 -5.49 15.60 10.77
C ILE A 92 -5.88 14.89 12.07
N GLU A 93 -6.77 15.51 12.82
CA GLU A 93 -7.43 14.91 13.98
C GLU A 93 -8.94 14.96 13.77
N ILE A 94 -9.59 13.82 13.82
CA ILE A 94 -11.04 13.65 13.66
C ILE A 94 -11.60 13.18 14.99
N PHE A 95 -12.47 13.96 15.59
CA PHE A 95 -13.04 13.69 16.91
C PHE A 95 -14.43 13.07 16.81
N PHE A 96 -14.66 12.12 17.67
CA PHE A 96 -15.93 11.51 18.00
C PHE A 96 -16.21 11.75 19.48
N ASN A 97 -17.37 11.38 19.99
CA ASN A 97 -17.72 11.63 21.40
C ASN A 97 -16.74 11.02 22.40
N ASP A 98 -16.27 9.80 22.13
CA ASP A 98 -15.45 8.99 23.04
C ASP A 98 -13.97 8.88 22.65
N CYS A 99 -13.67 9.10 21.39
CA CYS A 99 -12.30 8.93 20.85
C CYS A 99 -12.01 9.90 19.72
N LYS A 100 -10.75 9.98 19.33
CA LYS A 100 -10.32 10.68 18.13
C LYS A 100 -9.46 9.78 17.24
N ILE A 101 -9.51 10.03 15.93
CA ILE A 101 -8.56 9.52 14.96
C ILE A 101 -7.48 10.56 14.74
N VAL A 102 -6.22 10.16 14.82
CA VAL A 102 -5.07 11.01 14.51
C VAL A 102 -4.35 10.44 13.30
N TYR A 103 -4.22 11.24 12.25
CA TYR A 103 -3.33 10.94 11.13
C TYR A 103 -1.98 11.60 11.36
N ASN A 104 -0.94 10.77 11.49
CA ASN A 104 0.44 11.17 11.71
C ASN A 104 1.30 10.75 10.51
N ASP A 105 2.05 11.69 9.91
CA ASP A 105 2.89 11.41 8.73
C ASP A 105 4.13 12.33 8.67
N PRO A 106 5.29 11.87 9.17
CA PRO A 106 6.52 12.66 9.18
C PRO A 106 6.97 13.16 7.81
N ARG A 107 6.69 12.37 6.75
CA ARG A 107 7.15 12.68 5.38
C ARG A 107 6.11 13.41 4.55
N ARG A 108 4.86 13.50 5.01
CA ARG A 108 3.73 14.16 4.32
C ARG A 108 3.45 13.62 2.91
N PHE A 109 3.69 12.34 2.69
CA PHE A 109 3.47 11.66 1.39
C PHE A 109 2.07 11.07 1.25
N GLY A 110 1.31 11.07 2.33
CA GLY A 110 -0.09 10.71 2.28
C GLY A 110 -0.98 11.85 1.81
N PHE A 111 -2.26 11.55 1.68
CA PHE A 111 -3.27 12.56 1.37
C PHE A 111 -4.67 12.12 1.77
N PHE A 112 -5.54 13.11 1.87
CA PHE A 112 -6.98 12.97 2.05
C PHE A 112 -7.68 13.70 0.90
N GLN A 113 -8.66 13.06 0.29
CA GLN A 113 -9.42 13.60 -0.83
C GLN A 113 -10.92 13.40 -0.59
N ILE A 114 -11.68 14.49 -0.70
CA ILE A 114 -13.14 14.44 -0.69
C ILE A 114 -13.63 13.98 -2.07
N VAL A 115 -14.60 13.09 -2.06
CA VAL A 115 -15.34 12.62 -3.23
C VAL A 115 -16.82 12.74 -2.92
N LYS A 116 -17.56 13.49 -3.77
CA LYS A 116 -18.91 13.93 -3.45
C LYS A 116 -19.98 12.88 -3.69
N ASP A 117 -19.73 11.94 -4.61
CA ASP A 117 -20.73 10.97 -5.08
C ASP A 117 -20.08 9.72 -5.67
N ASP A 118 -20.91 8.73 -6.00
CA ASP A 118 -20.49 7.45 -6.59
C ASP A 118 -19.85 7.62 -7.99
N PHE A 119 -20.31 8.60 -8.76
CA PHE A 119 -19.75 8.84 -10.09
C PHE A 119 -18.29 9.29 -9.99
N GLN A 120 -18.02 10.26 -9.13
CA GLN A 120 -16.65 10.72 -8.89
C GLN A 120 -15.77 9.61 -8.28
N LEU A 121 -16.34 8.79 -7.40
CA LEU A 121 -15.61 7.64 -6.83
C LEU A 121 -15.23 6.64 -7.91
N LYS A 122 -16.17 6.26 -8.77
CA LYS A 122 -15.92 5.38 -9.93
C LYS A 122 -14.86 5.99 -10.85
N LYS A 123 -15.02 7.26 -11.23
CA LYS A 123 -14.06 8.00 -12.07
C LYS A 123 -12.66 8.03 -11.48
N ARG A 124 -12.55 8.13 -10.15
CA ARG A 124 -11.25 8.16 -9.43
C ARG A 124 -10.48 6.85 -9.58
N PHE A 125 -11.17 5.72 -9.70
CA PHE A 125 -10.55 4.40 -9.73
C PHE A 125 -10.71 3.63 -11.04
N ASN A 126 -11.41 4.18 -12.05
CA ASN A 126 -11.70 3.50 -13.31
C ASN A 126 -10.46 3.08 -14.12
N HIS A 127 -9.33 3.77 -13.88
CA HIS A 127 -8.06 3.50 -14.56
C HIS A 127 -7.16 2.50 -13.82
N PHE A 128 -7.61 1.97 -12.66
CA PHE A 128 -6.87 0.95 -11.94
C PHE A 128 -7.13 -0.44 -12.54
N GLY A 129 -6.06 -1.22 -12.66
CA GLY A 129 -6.19 -2.64 -12.96
C GLY A 129 -6.75 -3.43 -11.76
N PRO A 130 -7.10 -4.71 -11.99
CA PRO A 130 -7.60 -5.58 -10.94
C PRO A 130 -6.60 -5.73 -9.79
N GLU A 131 -7.08 -6.07 -8.60
CA GLU A 131 -6.21 -6.50 -7.50
C GLU A 131 -5.74 -7.95 -7.74
N PRO A 132 -4.59 -8.38 -7.18
CA PRO A 132 -4.07 -9.74 -7.39
C PRO A 132 -5.01 -10.87 -6.96
N PHE A 133 -5.98 -10.60 -6.08
CA PHE A 133 -6.99 -11.56 -5.65
C PHE A 133 -8.29 -11.49 -6.45
N ASP A 134 -8.45 -10.50 -7.30
CA ASP A 134 -9.60 -10.37 -8.17
C ASP A 134 -9.62 -11.51 -9.20
N LYS A 135 -10.82 -12.02 -9.53
CA LYS A 135 -11.03 -13.03 -10.56
C LYS A 135 -10.60 -12.55 -11.95
N ASN A 136 -10.70 -11.23 -12.18
CA ASN A 136 -10.30 -10.60 -13.44
C ASN A 136 -8.76 -10.49 -13.60
N PHE A 137 -7.97 -10.76 -12.55
CA PHE A 137 -6.52 -10.89 -12.68
C PHE A 137 -6.18 -12.32 -13.11
N ASP A 138 -6.57 -12.65 -14.33
CA ASP A 138 -6.44 -13.96 -14.94
C ASP A 138 -5.40 -14.01 -16.08
N LEU A 139 -5.24 -15.17 -16.70
CA LEU A 139 -4.26 -15.39 -17.75
C LEU A 139 -4.58 -14.62 -19.03
N ILE A 140 -5.86 -14.53 -19.39
CA ILE A 140 -6.31 -13.83 -20.60
C ILE A 140 -5.99 -12.34 -20.46
N TYR A 141 -6.33 -11.75 -19.31
CA TYR A 141 -6.03 -10.37 -18.99
C TYR A 141 -4.52 -10.08 -19.04
N VAL A 142 -3.70 -10.93 -18.41
CA VAL A 142 -2.25 -10.74 -18.35
C VAL A 142 -1.62 -10.83 -19.73
N LEU A 143 -1.97 -11.84 -20.53
CA LEU A 143 -1.46 -12.02 -21.88
C LEU A 143 -1.85 -10.85 -22.81
N SER A 144 -3.11 -10.43 -22.79
CA SER A 144 -3.58 -9.28 -23.58
C SER A 144 -2.88 -7.99 -23.18
N SER A 145 -2.66 -7.78 -21.86
CA SER A 145 -1.96 -6.60 -21.35
C SER A 145 -0.48 -6.54 -21.77
N PHE A 146 0.18 -7.66 -21.99
CA PHE A 146 1.59 -7.73 -22.36
C PHE A 146 1.85 -7.74 -23.86
N LYS A 147 0.83 -8.04 -24.67
CA LYS A 147 0.96 -8.10 -26.13
C LYS A 147 1.54 -6.79 -26.70
N GLY A 148 2.67 -6.90 -27.42
CA GLY A 148 3.35 -5.76 -28.03
C GLY A 148 4.02 -4.77 -27.07
N LYS A 149 4.13 -5.06 -25.78
CA LYS A 149 4.65 -4.12 -24.79
C LYS A 149 6.16 -4.29 -24.53
N ASN A 150 6.94 -3.28 -24.87
CA ASN A 150 8.39 -3.25 -24.68
C ASN A 150 8.85 -2.87 -23.27
N LYS A 151 7.91 -2.43 -22.40
CA LYS A 151 8.19 -2.10 -21.01
C LYS A 151 8.62 -3.36 -20.24
N ASN A 152 9.62 -3.25 -19.35
CA ASN A 152 10.05 -4.39 -18.57
C ASN A 152 8.97 -4.84 -17.58
N ILE A 153 9.00 -6.14 -17.24
CA ILE A 153 7.96 -6.76 -16.39
C ILE A 153 7.87 -6.15 -15.00
N LYS A 154 8.98 -5.72 -14.41
CA LYS A 154 8.92 -5.10 -13.09
C LYS A 154 8.14 -3.78 -13.12
N ASN A 155 8.32 -2.96 -14.15
CA ASN A 155 7.56 -1.73 -14.31
C ASN A 155 6.06 -2.00 -14.53
N PHE A 156 5.71 -3.11 -15.19
CA PHE A 156 4.31 -3.55 -15.29
C PHE A 156 3.74 -3.87 -13.92
N LEU A 157 4.41 -4.69 -13.12
CA LEU A 157 3.94 -5.03 -11.77
C LEU A 157 3.82 -3.83 -10.82
N LEU A 158 4.54 -2.75 -11.10
CA LEU A 158 4.46 -1.50 -10.33
C LEU A 158 3.38 -0.54 -10.86
N ASP A 159 2.89 -0.77 -12.07
CA ASP A 159 1.88 0.06 -12.70
C ASP A 159 0.48 -0.30 -12.17
N GLN A 160 -0.11 0.61 -11.43
CA GLN A 160 -1.43 0.39 -10.83
C GLN A 160 -2.56 0.31 -11.89
N LYS A 161 -2.29 0.70 -13.14
CA LYS A 161 -3.22 0.48 -14.27
C LYS A 161 -3.23 -0.97 -14.74
N PHE A 162 -2.14 -1.70 -14.56
CA PHE A 162 -2.06 -3.12 -14.89
C PHE A 162 -2.53 -3.99 -13.71
N VAL A 163 -1.91 -3.85 -12.56
CA VAL A 163 -2.30 -4.58 -11.35
C VAL A 163 -2.22 -3.67 -10.14
N SER A 164 -3.34 -3.49 -9.45
CA SER A 164 -3.39 -2.57 -8.33
C SER A 164 -2.90 -3.21 -7.03
N GLY A 165 -2.22 -2.40 -6.19
CA GLY A 165 -1.78 -2.82 -4.86
C GLY A 165 -0.33 -3.31 -4.76
N ILE A 166 0.27 -3.86 -5.82
CA ILE A 166 1.66 -4.31 -5.81
C ILE A 166 2.62 -3.11 -5.72
N GLY A 167 3.59 -3.22 -4.81
CA GLY A 167 4.67 -2.25 -4.62
C GLY A 167 6.05 -2.84 -4.86
N ASN A 168 7.10 -2.02 -4.69
CA ASN A 168 8.47 -2.39 -5.06
C ASN A 168 9.01 -3.64 -4.35
N ILE A 169 8.63 -3.83 -3.09
CA ILE A 169 9.01 -5.00 -2.29
C ILE A 169 8.43 -6.26 -2.94
N TYR A 170 7.11 -6.30 -3.05
CA TYR A 170 6.42 -7.48 -3.53
C TYR A 170 6.69 -7.77 -5.01
N ALA A 171 6.86 -6.75 -5.86
CA ALA A 171 7.27 -6.95 -7.26
C ALA A 171 8.61 -7.69 -7.36
N SER A 172 9.61 -7.34 -6.54
CA SER A 172 10.90 -8.03 -6.51
C SER A 172 10.78 -9.48 -6.03
N GLU A 173 10.04 -9.71 -4.94
CA GLU A 173 9.82 -11.04 -4.37
C GLU A 173 9.02 -11.96 -5.32
N ILE A 174 7.99 -11.42 -5.99
CA ILE A 174 7.20 -12.15 -6.98
C ILE A 174 8.07 -12.60 -8.15
N LEU A 175 8.84 -11.68 -8.75
CA LEU A 175 9.70 -12.00 -9.87
C LEU A 175 10.80 -13.02 -9.52
N PHE A 176 11.33 -12.95 -8.32
CA PHE A 176 12.27 -13.95 -7.83
C PHE A 176 11.63 -15.35 -7.73
N LEU A 177 10.42 -15.46 -7.17
CA LEU A 177 9.71 -16.74 -7.10
C LEU A 177 9.31 -17.26 -8.48
N CYS A 178 9.05 -16.37 -9.44
CA CYS A 178 8.77 -16.74 -10.83
C CYS A 178 10.03 -17.13 -11.61
N LYS A 179 11.22 -16.87 -11.08
CA LYS A 179 12.51 -17.00 -11.77
C LYS A 179 12.60 -16.11 -13.04
N ILE A 180 11.93 -14.97 -13.04
CA ILE A 180 11.87 -14.04 -14.17
C ILE A 180 12.80 -12.86 -13.90
N ASN A 181 13.64 -12.53 -14.88
CA ASN A 181 14.49 -11.37 -14.86
C ASN A 181 13.64 -10.08 -14.83
N PRO A 182 13.84 -9.17 -13.84
CA PRO A 182 13.03 -7.96 -13.73
C PRO A 182 13.17 -7.00 -14.93
N PHE A 183 14.23 -7.14 -15.73
CA PHE A 183 14.49 -6.34 -16.94
C PHE A 183 13.85 -6.96 -18.20
N LYS A 184 13.40 -8.21 -18.18
CA LYS A 184 12.76 -8.88 -19.30
C LYS A 184 11.55 -8.07 -19.78
N LYS A 185 11.43 -7.87 -21.10
CA LYS A 185 10.28 -7.19 -21.70
C LYS A 185 9.01 -8.00 -21.47
N ALA A 186 7.91 -7.36 -21.14
CA ALA A 186 6.65 -8.04 -20.85
C ALA A 186 6.14 -8.85 -22.05
N SER A 187 6.33 -8.34 -23.28
CA SER A 187 5.95 -9.04 -24.53
C SER A 187 6.71 -10.35 -24.78
N LEU A 188 7.85 -10.57 -24.12
CA LEU A 188 8.67 -11.78 -24.27
C LEU A 188 8.37 -12.85 -23.21
N LEU A 189 7.37 -12.62 -22.35
CA LEU A 189 6.97 -13.59 -21.35
C LEU A 189 6.13 -14.72 -21.97
N SER A 190 6.52 -15.95 -21.66
CA SER A 190 5.76 -17.13 -22.05
C SER A 190 4.44 -17.24 -21.27
N LYS A 191 3.48 -18.00 -21.80
CA LYS A 191 2.22 -18.32 -21.11
C LYS A 191 2.45 -18.87 -19.69
N ARG A 192 3.44 -19.76 -19.52
CA ARG A 192 3.82 -20.34 -18.23
C ARG A 192 4.37 -19.28 -17.25
N GLU A 193 5.16 -18.34 -17.72
CA GLU A 193 5.66 -17.23 -16.89
C GLU A 193 4.52 -16.33 -16.45
N CYS A 194 3.56 -16.03 -17.32
CA CYS A 194 2.37 -15.26 -16.97
C CYS A 194 1.53 -15.95 -15.90
N GLN A 195 1.30 -17.27 -16.02
CA GLN A 195 0.63 -18.07 -15.00
C GLN A 195 1.37 -18.03 -13.65
N ASN A 196 2.71 -18.13 -13.70
CA ASN A 196 3.54 -18.03 -12.50
C ASN A 196 3.45 -16.66 -11.82
N ILE A 197 3.38 -15.57 -12.59
CA ILE A 197 3.18 -14.22 -12.04
C ILE A 197 1.86 -14.14 -11.26
N ILE A 198 0.75 -14.63 -11.84
CA ILE A 198 -0.56 -14.61 -11.18
C ILE A 198 -0.51 -15.43 -9.89
N LYS A 199 -0.04 -16.68 -9.96
CA LYS A 199 0.07 -17.59 -8.82
C LYS A 199 0.95 -17.00 -7.69
N ASN A 200 2.14 -16.52 -8.03
CA ASN A 200 3.09 -16.03 -7.05
C ASN A 200 2.71 -14.65 -6.51
N SER A 201 1.99 -13.82 -7.25
CA SER A 201 1.39 -12.58 -6.72
C SER A 201 0.46 -12.87 -5.55
N LYS A 202 -0.47 -13.80 -5.73
CA LYS A 202 -1.38 -14.25 -4.66
C LYS A 202 -0.60 -14.86 -3.48
N LYS A 203 0.36 -15.77 -3.76
CA LYS A 203 1.16 -16.45 -2.74
C LYS A 203 1.96 -15.50 -1.86
N VAL A 204 2.66 -14.54 -2.47
CA VAL A 204 3.48 -13.55 -1.74
C VAL A 204 2.61 -12.67 -0.87
N LEU A 205 1.51 -12.15 -1.41
CA LEU A 205 0.63 -11.25 -0.66
C LEU A 205 -0.10 -11.97 0.47
N LEU A 206 -0.60 -13.20 0.26
CA LEU A 206 -1.20 -13.99 1.34
C LEU A 206 -0.20 -14.24 2.48
N LYS A 207 1.04 -14.60 2.12
CA LYS A 207 2.09 -14.80 3.12
C LYS A 207 2.42 -13.50 3.87
N ALA A 208 2.46 -12.37 3.15
CA ALA A 208 2.69 -11.07 3.76
C ALA A 208 1.57 -10.68 4.72
N ILE A 209 0.30 -10.88 4.33
CA ILE A 209 -0.88 -10.61 5.17
C ILE A 209 -0.82 -11.46 6.45
N LYS A 210 -0.59 -12.78 6.33
CA LYS A 210 -0.47 -13.69 7.48
C LYS A 210 0.66 -13.32 8.45
N LYS A 211 1.68 -12.59 7.99
CA LYS A 211 2.81 -12.13 8.79
C LYS A 211 2.69 -10.66 9.24
N GLY A 212 1.49 -10.07 9.17
CA GLY A 212 1.26 -8.69 9.58
C GLY A 212 1.93 -7.63 8.69
N GLY A 213 2.31 -8.00 7.46
CA GLY A 213 2.98 -7.10 6.52
C GLY A 213 4.49 -7.00 6.69
N SER A 214 5.09 -6.02 6.01
CA SER A 214 6.53 -5.75 6.01
C SER A 214 6.84 -4.47 6.78
N SER A 215 7.38 -4.59 7.98
CA SER A 215 7.94 -3.46 8.73
C SER A 215 9.40 -3.28 8.36
N ILE A 216 9.72 -2.43 7.37
CA ILE A 216 11.12 -2.29 6.91
C ILE A 216 11.95 -1.53 7.93
N ARG A 217 11.38 -0.53 8.59
CA ARG A 217 12.02 0.20 9.70
C ARG A 217 11.04 0.56 10.82
N ASP A 218 9.77 0.87 10.51
CA ASP A 218 8.98 1.70 11.42
C ASP A 218 7.49 1.33 11.53
N PHE A 219 6.98 0.35 10.76
CA PHE A 219 5.57 -0.05 10.84
C PHE A 219 5.37 -1.19 11.84
N LYS A 220 4.44 -0.98 12.77
CA LYS A 220 3.86 -2.01 13.63
C LYS A 220 2.38 -2.17 13.28
N ASP A 221 1.83 -3.35 13.54
CA ASP A 221 0.38 -3.58 13.42
C ASP A 221 -0.41 -2.90 14.54
N ILE A 222 -1.73 -3.10 14.55
CA ILE A 222 -2.63 -2.51 15.54
C ILE A 222 -2.29 -2.93 16.98
N SER A 223 -1.71 -4.12 17.16
CA SER A 223 -1.28 -4.65 18.46
C SER A 223 0.12 -4.20 18.89
N GLY A 224 0.83 -3.42 18.04
CA GLY A 224 2.20 -2.98 18.27
C GLY A 224 3.25 -3.99 17.86
N SER A 225 2.85 -5.11 17.29
CA SER A 225 3.77 -6.12 16.77
C SER A 225 4.38 -5.66 15.44
N LYS A 226 5.68 -5.83 15.29
CA LYS A 226 6.33 -5.59 13.99
C LYS A 226 5.84 -6.63 12.99
N GLY A 227 5.39 -6.19 11.83
CA GLY A 227 5.18 -7.10 10.72
C GLY A 227 6.46 -7.92 10.49
N GLU A 228 6.34 -9.21 10.33
CA GLU A 228 7.48 -10.13 10.28
C GLU A 228 7.85 -10.55 8.86
N PHE A 229 7.14 -10.07 7.85
CA PHE A 229 7.38 -10.53 6.49
C PHE A 229 8.77 -10.15 5.95
N GLN A 230 9.39 -9.08 6.44
CA GLN A 230 10.77 -8.73 6.07
C GLN A 230 11.79 -9.82 6.42
N LYS A 231 11.56 -10.62 7.44
CA LYS A 231 12.39 -11.80 7.78
C LYS A 231 12.33 -12.88 6.68
N ASN A 232 11.30 -12.84 5.85
CA ASN A 232 11.05 -13.79 4.76
C ASN A 232 11.55 -13.31 3.39
N PHE A 233 12.12 -12.09 3.30
CA PHE A 233 12.62 -11.57 2.04
C PHE A 233 13.67 -12.50 1.44
N LYS A 234 13.49 -12.79 0.16
CA LYS A 234 14.42 -13.60 -0.62
C LYS A 234 15.45 -12.74 -1.33
N VAL A 235 15.00 -11.60 -1.87
CA VAL A 235 15.86 -10.68 -2.64
C VAL A 235 15.77 -9.23 -2.17
N TYR A 236 14.61 -8.75 -1.71
CA TYR A 236 14.47 -7.33 -1.39
C TYR A 236 15.39 -6.95 -0.21
N GLN A 237 16.24 -5.93 -0.41
CA GLN A 237 17.29 -5.52 0.54
C GLN A 237 18.29 -6.63 0.94
N GLN A 238 18.47 -7.65 0.08
CA GLN A 238 19.43 -8.73 0.32
C GLN A 238 20.66 -8.64 -0.61
N ALA A 239 20.92 -7.47 -1.21
CA ALA A 239 22.11 -7.27 -2.07
C ALA A 239 23.39 -7.72 -1.35
N GLY A 240 24.27 -8.44 -2.08
CA GLY A 240 25.50 -9.00 -1.56
C GLY A 240 25.35 -10.28 -0.71
N LYS A 241 24.10 -10.72 -0.44
CA LYS A 241 23.86 -12.00 0.24
C LYS A 241 23.71 -13.13 -0.77
N LYS A 242 24.10 -14.34 -0.37
CA LYS A 242 23.96 -15.57 -1.17
C LYS A 242 22.50 -15.81 -1.55
N CYS A 243 22.25 -16.24 -2.76
CA CYS A 243 20.90 -16.59 -3.24
C CYS A 243 20.29 -17.72 -2.39
N LYS A 244 19.00 -17.57 -2.05
CA LYS A 244 18.28 -18.54 -1.21
C LYS A 244 17.59 -19.67 -2.03
N ASN A 245 17.84 -19.76 -3.35
CA ASN A 245 17.39 -20.90 -4.14
C ASN A 245 18.36 -22.07 -3.96
N LEU A 246 17.80 -23.26 -3.79
CA LEU A 246 18.60 -24.51 -3.69
C LEU A 246 19.44 -24.68 -4.95
N GLY A 247 20.73 -25.03 -4.75
CA GLY A 247 21.68 -25.25 -5.85
C GLY A 247 22.23 -23.97 -6.49
N CYS A 248 21.86 -22.77 -6.01
CA CYS A 248 22.39 -21.52 -6.52
C CYS A 248 23.55 -20.99 -5.68
N SER A 249 24.72 -20.79 -6.29
CA SER A 249 25.92 -20.21 -5.66
C SER A 249 26.04 -18.70 -5.85
N ASP A 250 25.17 -18.06 -6.66
CA ASP A 250 25.24 -16.64 -6.97
C ASP A 250 24.73 -15.74 -5.83
N TYR A 251 25.03 -14.46 -5.91
CA TYR A 251 24.66 -13.43 -4.94
C TYR A 251 23.55 -12.55 -5.48
N ILE A 252 22.73 -12.00 -4.57
CA ILE A 252 21.69 -11.05 -4.93
C ILE A 252 22.33 -9.74 -5.37
N LYS A 253 21.98 -9.31 -6.59
CA LYS A 253 22.43 -8.05 -7.18
C LYS A 253 21.40 -6.94 -6.92
N LYS A 254 21.88 -5.70 -6.83
CA LYS A 254 21.07 -4.49 -6.79
C LYS A 254 21.30 -3.69 -8.06
N ASN A 255 20.21 -3.30 -8.71
CA ASN A 255 20.23 -2.37 -9.85
C ASN A 255 19.03 -1.43 -9.74
N PHE A 256 18.83 -0.54 -10.70
CA PHE A 256 17.73 0.40 -10.72
C PHE A 256 16.88 0.23 -11.99
N ILE A 257 15.55 0.28 -11.81
CA ILE A 257 14.56 0.36 -12.88
C ILE A 257 13.66 1.55 -12.56
N SER A 258 13.61 2.55 -13.44
CA SER A 258 12.83 3.78 -13.26
C SER A 258 13.01 4.40 -11.85
N ASN A 259 14.25 4.64 -11.47
CA ASN A 259 14.67 5.21 -10.17
C ASN A 259 14.24 4.39 -8.93
N ARG A 260 13.92 3.11 -9.12
CA ARG A 260 13.54 2.21 -8.00
C ARG A 260 14.54 1.08 -7.87
N ALA A 261 15.10 0.92 -6.68
CA ALA A 261 16.02 -0.17 -6.38
C ALA A 261 15.35 -1.52 -6.71
N THR A 262 16.08 -2.34 -7.46
CA THR A 262 15.67 -3.64 -7.97
C THR A 262 16.64 -4.68 -7.47
N PHE A 263 16.16 -5.68 -6.75
CA PHE A 263 16.97 -6.74 -6.18
C PHE A 263 16.61 -8.06 -6.87
N PHE A 264 17.62 -8.80 -7.34
CA PHE A 264 17.40 -10.04 -8.08
C PHE A 264 18.66 -10.92 -8.08
N CYS A 265 18.47 -12.21 -8.34
CA CYS A 265 19.56 -13.15 -8.61
C CYS A 265 19.72 -13.32 -10.11
N HIS A 266 20.90 -12.99 -10.66
CA HIS A 266 21.13 -13.06 -12.10
C HIS A 266 21.10 -14.49 -12.63
N SER A 267 21.63 -15.46 -11.87
CA SER A 267 21.69 -16.86 -12.28
C SER A 267 20.30 -17.55 -12.26
N CYS A 268 19.42 -17.18 -11.29
CA CYS A 268 18.12 -17.82 -11.15
C CYS A 268 17.01 -17.17 -11.99
N GLN A 269 17.14 -15.89 -12.32
CA GLN A 269 16.11 -15.10 -13.01
C GLN A 269 16.54 -14.84 -14.44
N LYS A 270 15.94 -15.54 -15.38
CA LYS A 270 16.24 -15.48 -16.82
C LYS A 270 15.21 -14.64 -17.58
#